data_8a612305f91ca4439cc54c92082eec09
#
_entry.id   8a612305f91ca4439cc54c92082eec09
#
_cell.length_a   1.000
_cell.length_b   1.000
_cell.length_c   1.000
_cell.angle_alpha   90.00
_cell.angle_beta   90.00
_cell.angle_gamma   90.00
#
_symmetry.space_group_name_H-M   'P 1'
#
loop_
_entity.id
_entity.type
_entity.pdbx_description
1 polymer ?
#
loop_
_entity_poly.entity_id
_entity_poly.type
_entity_poly.pdbx_seq_one_letter_code
_entity_poly.pdbx_strand_id
1 'polypeptide(L)'
;MAALVQVGRSPRGEDYIDEIAGLKTQFDVFRFMKRVTDAYRCRAFMVVNLPSLTSFELQSNSVINNWPAELLTVYDQEGLLRNSTVSRRLRVSTLPFVYDTAANTNRDDSKIQLRASLFERFRMARSICLPTHDASGIRGAVILSGDREAFTAEETKDLCYIAIHVFDRLAEIRNLDVRIVDTLTDRELDCLNWTAAGKTSAEIAEILTLSEHTVNHYLNRATKKLDTVNRTQAVAKALRVGLIK
;
A
#
# COMPACT_ATOMS: atom_id res chain seq x y z
N MET A 1 19.31 40.05 28.63
CA MET A 1 18.07 39.34 28.36
C MET A 1 18.32 38.33 27.24
N ALA A 2 18.54 37.08 27.60
CA ALA A 2 18.83 36.00 26.65
C ALA A 2 17.49 35.51 26.07
N ALA A 3 17.33 35.60 24.76
CA ALA A 3 16.22 35.01 24.05
C ALA A 3 16.35 33.49 24.14
N LEU A 4 15.45 32.85 24.87
CA LEU A 4 15.23 31.41 24.86
C LEU A 4 14.81 31.03 23.45
N VAL A 5 15.72 30.40 22.70
CA VAL A 5 15.39 29.66 21.47
C VAL A 5 14.46 28.54 21.92
N GLN A 6 13.16 28.69 21.64
CA GLN A 6 12.22 27.58 21.72
C GLN A 6 12.71 26.51 20.72
N VAL A 7 13.31 25.47 21.25
CA VAL A 7 13.50 24.22 20.51
C VAL A 7 12.10 23.76 20.13
N GLY A 8 11.73 23.94 18.86
CA GLY A 8 10.43 23.59 18.33
C GLY A 8 10.16 22.13 18.63
N ARG A 9 9.09 21.90 19.39
CA ARG A 9 8.54 20.57 19.66
C ARG A 9 8.21 19.94 18.30
N SER A 10 8.76 18.75 18.02
CA SER A 10 8.34 18.02 16.81
C SER A 10 6.81 17.94 16.82
N PRO A 11 6.14 18.25 15.68
CA PRO A 11 4.68 18.18 15.61
C PRO A 11 4.25 16.76 15.99
N ARG A 12 3.18 16.65 16.78
CA ARG A 12 2.62 15.35 17.16
C ARG A 12 1.81 14.77 16.01
N GLY A 13 1.66 13.46 15.96
CA GLY A 13 0.85 12.79 14.94
C GLY A 13 -0.55 13.38 14.83
N GLU A 14 -1.16 13.77 15.95
CA GLU A 14 -2.50 14.40 16.01
C GLU A 14 -2.59 15.72 15.23
N ASP A 15 -1.52 16.51 15.19
CA ASP A 15 -1.49 17.81 14.50
C ASP A 15 -1.63 17.69 12.97
N TYR A 16 -1.44 16.49 12.43
CA TYR A 16 -1.47 16.22 10.99
C TYR A 16 -2.79 15.63 10.47
N ILE A 17 -3.67 15.14 11.36
CA ILE A 17 -4.84 14.36 10.92
C ILE A 17 -5.85 15.21 10.13
N ASP A 18 -6.17 16.40 10.62
CA ASP A 18 -7.08 17.31 9.92
C ASP A 18 -6.53 17.72 8.54
N GLU A 19 -5.21 17.89 8.45
CA GLU A 19 -4.56 18.18 7.19
C GLU A 19 -4.66 17.00 6.23
N ILE A 20 -4.41 15.76 6.68
CA ILE A 20 -4.48 14.55 5.83
C ILE A 20 -5.89 14.39 5.26
N ALA A 21 -6.93 14.62 6.05
CA ALA A 21 -8.32 14.55 5.60
C ALA A 21 -8.64 15.56 4.49
N GLY A 22 -7.94 16.69 4.45
CA GLY A 22 -8.09 17.75 3.44
C GLY A 22 -7.34 17.51 2.11
N LEU A 23 -6.43 16.52 2.04
CA LEU A 23 -5.64 16.24 0.84
C LEU A 23 -6.53 15.63 -0.27
N LYS A 24 -6.46 16.14 -1.48
CA LYS A 24 -7.38 15.78 -2.57
C LYS A 24 -6.74 14.92 -3.65
N THR A 25 -5.43 14.99 -3.80
CA THR A 25 -4.69 14.30 -4.86
C THR A 25 -3.50 13.52 -4.31
N GLN A 26 -3.01 12.54 -5.05
CA GLN A 26 -1.76 11.84 -4.70
C GLN A 26 -0.58 12.82 -4.58
N PHE A 27 -0.58 13.91 -5.37
CA PHE A 27 0.45 14.93 -5.30
C PHE A 27 0.39 15.73 -3.98
N ASP A 28 -0.81 16.01 -3.46
CA ASP A 28 -0.96 16.65 -2.14
C ASP A 28 -0.40 15.75 -1.04
N VAL A 29 -0.72 14.45 -1.09
CA VAL A 29 -0.17 13.44 -0.15
C VAL A 29 1.34 13.33 -0.28
N PHE A 30 1.88 13.36 -1.48
CA PHE A 30 3.33 13.37 -1.72
C PHE A 30 4.01 14.58 -1.05
N ARG A 31 3.47 15.78 -1.24
CA ARG A 31 4.00 17.01 -0.62
C ARG A 31 3.91 16.95 0.91
N PHE A 32 2.80 16.45 1.43
CA PHE A 32 2.61 16.22 2.86
C PHE A 32 3.67 15.26 3.40
N MET A 33 3.81 14.09 2.79
CA MET A 33 4.80 13.08 3.21
C MET A 33 6.23 13.58 3.13
N LYS A 34 6.56 14.45 2.18
CA LYS A 34 7.87 15.09 2.12
C LYS A 34 8.13 15.94 3.36
N ARG A 35 7.16 16.76 3.81
CA ARG A 35 7.28 17.56 5.04
C ARG A 35 7.40 16.67 6.29
N VAL A 36 6.60 15.61 6.38
CA VAL A 36 6.73 14.62 7.48
C VAL A 36 8.13 14.00 7.48
N THR A 37 8.63 13.60 6.31
CA THR A 37 9.98 13.04 6.17
C THR A 37 11.05 13.99 6.71
N ASP A 38 10.97 15.27 6.35
CA ASP A 38 11.91 16.30 6.82
C ASP A 38 11.77 16.56 8.34
N ALA A 39 10.52 16.62 8.87
CA ALA A 39 10.26 16.85 10.29
C ALA A 39 10.81 15.73 11.18
N TYR A 40 10.79 14.49 10.71
CA TYR A 40 11.36 13.33 11.40
C TYR A 40 12.83 13.06 11.03
N ARG A 41 13.52 14.01 10.39
CA ARG A 41 14.95 13.92 10.00
C ARG A 41 15.25 12.69 9.13
N CYS A 42 14.29 12.28 8.32
CA CYS A 42 14.47 11.26 7.31
C CYS A 42 14.82 11.92 5.97
N ARG A 43 15.37 11.13 5.05
CA ARG A 43 15.77 11.59 3.72
C ARG A 43 14.73 11.28 2.68
N ALA A 44 14.07 10.14 2.83
CA ALA A 44 13.14 9.65 1.84
C ALA A 44 12.00 8.85 2.48
N PHE A 45 10.89 8.78 1.76
CA PHE A 45 9.75 7.96 2.12
C PHE A 45 9.29 7.11 0.93
N MET A 46 8.55 6.06 1.24
CA MET A 46 7.83 5.23 0.27
C MET A 46 6.52 4.76 0.89
N VAL A 47 5.44 4.90 0.16
CA VAL A 47 4.18 4.22 0.44
C VAL A 47 4.06 3.10 -0.58
N VAL A 48 3.94 1.87 -0.13
CA VAL A 48 3.99 0.68 -0.96
C VAL A 48 2.85 -0.27 -0.62
N ASN A 49 2.20 -0.83 -1.62
CA ASN A 49 1.34 -2.00 -1.43
C ASN A 49 2.22 -3.23 -1.16
N LEU A 50 1.77 -4.15 -0.31
CA LEU A 50 2.49 -5.38 -0.07
C LEU A 50 2.53 -6.20 -1.37
N PRO A 51 3.72 -6.45 -1.96
CA PRO A 51 3.82 -7.14 -3.23
C PRO A 51 3.22 -8.55 -3.15
N SER A 52 2.54 -9.01 -4.19
CA SER A 52 2.13 -10.40 -4.31
C SER A 52 3.36 -11.34 -4.33
N LEU A 53 3.14 -12.64 -4.18
CA LEU A 53 4.24 -13.62 -4.25
C LEU A 53 4.88 -13.70 -5.65
N THR A 54 4.16 -13.23 -6.66
CA THR A 54 4.58 -13.21 -8.08
C THR A 54 5.07 -11.85 -8.55
N SER A 55 4.93 -10.79 -7.74
CA SER A 55 5.42 -9.44 -8.06
C SER A 55 6.82 -9.27 -7.46
N PHE A 56 7.79 -8.93 -8.31
CA PHE A 56 9.20 -8.84 -7.92
C PHE A 56 9.78 -7.44 -8.06
N GLU A 57 9.01 -6.49 -8.56
CA GLU A 57 9.43 -5.10 -8.75
C GLU A 57 8.87 -4.21 -7.65
N LEU A 58 9.75 -3.41 -7.06
CA LEU A 58 9.37 -2.46 -6.02
C LEU A 58 8.63 -1.27 -6.62
N GLN A 59 9.04 -0.83 -7.80
CA GLN A 59 8.47 0.34 -8.47
C GLN A 59 7.00 0.13 -8.82
N SER A 60 6.62 -1.03 -9.34
CA SER A 60 5.24 -1.36 -9.68
C SER A 60 4.31 -1.49 -8.47
N ASN A 61 4.86 -1.74 -7.28
CA ASN A 61 4.12 -1.82 -6.03
C ASN A 61 4.12 -0.49 -5.24
N SER A 62 4.92 0.49 -5.66
CA SER A 62 4.99 1.81 -5.02
C SER A 62 3.78 2.65 -5.40
N VAL A 63 3.07 3.18 -4.40
CA VAL A 63 1.93 4.10 -4.59
C VAL A 63 2.45 5.53 -4.79
N ILE A 64 3.27 5.99 -3.86
CA ILE A 64 4.03 7.25 -3.94
C ILE A 64 5.38 7.08 -3.23
N ASN A 65 6.42 7.70 -3.74
CA ASN A 65 7.74 7.71 -3.11
C ASN A 65 8.60 8.88 -3.62
N ASN A 66 9.63 9.22 -2.86
CA ASN A 66 10.69 10.13 -3.28
C ASN A 66 12.08 9.48 -3.23
N TRP A 67 12.14 8.15 -3.36
CA TRP A 67 13.41 7.44 -3.43
C TRP A 67 14.18 7.84 -4.68
N PRO A 68 15.52 7.90 -4.63
CA PRO A 68 16.33 8.16 -5.81
C PRO A 68 16.03 7.16 -6.93
N ALA A 69 15.80 7.67 -8.14
CA ALA A 69 15.47 6.83 -9.29
C ALA A 69 16.53 5.75 -9.57
N GLU A 70 17.83 6.08 -9.41
CA GLU A 70 18.92 5.12 -9.54
C GLU A 70 18.80 3.97 -8.54
N LEU A 71 18.44 4.26 -7.26
CA LEU A 71 18.27 3.23 -6.25
C LEU A 71 17.13 2.29 -6.63
N LEU A 72 15.99 2.82 -7.06
CA LEU A 72 14.83 2.02 -7.49
C LEU A 72 15.19 1.13 -8.69
N THR A 73 15.86 1.69 -9.69
CA THR A 73 16.27 0.95 -10.89
C THR A 73 17.18 -0.22 -10.54
N VAL A 74 18.23 0.01 -9.76
CA VAL A 74 19.16 -1.06 -9.35
C VAL A 74 18.44 -2.08 -8.46
N TYR A 75 17.56 -1.62 -7.56
CA TYR A 75 16.79 -2.50 -6.66
C TYR A 75 15.95 -3.52 -7.44
N ASP A 76 15.29 -3.08 -8.51
CA ASP A 76 14.43 -3.92 -9.35
C ASP A 76 15.25 -4.79 -10.33
N GLN A 77 16.27 -4.23 -10.97
CA GLN A 77 17.17 -4.97 -11.88
C GLN A 77 17.87 -6.14 -11.20
N GLU A 78 18.35 -5.94 -9.98
CA GLU A 78 19.01 -6.96 -9.17
C GLU A 78 18.03 -7.90 -8.44
N GLY A 79 16.73 -7.66 -8.57
CA GLY A 79 15.68 -8.47 -7.96
C GLY A 79 15.79 -8.49 -6.42
N LEU A 80 16.15 -7.37 -5.79
CA LEU A 80 16.39 -7.27 -4.36
C LEU A 80 15.11 -7.41 -3.53
N LEU A 81 13.94 -7.24 -4.14
CA LEU A 81 12.66 -7.41 -3.48
C LEU A 81 12.36 -8.86 -3.13
N ARG A 82 12.74 -9.81 -3.99
CA ARG A 82 12.37 -11.24 -3.90
C ARG A 82 12.69 -11.86 -2.53
N ASN A 83 13.87 -11.56 -1.97
CA ASN A 83 14.34 -12.07 -0.68
C ASN A 83 14.47 -10.98 0.38
N SER A 84 13.70 -9.91 0.24
CA SER A 84 13.74 -8.80 1.18
C SER A 84 13.25 -9.23 2.57
N THR A 85 14.09 -9.03 3.58
CA THR A 85 13.73 -9.22 4.98
C THR A 85 12.54 -8.33 5.38
N VAL A 86 12.48 -7.11 4.83
CA VAL A 86 11.37 -6.18 5.05
C VAL A 86 10.06 -6.76 4.50
N SER A 87 10.04 -7.21 3.24
CA SER A 87 8.84 -7.81 2.63
C SER A 87 8.37 -9.06 3.38
N ARG A 88 9.31 -9.90 3.81
CA ARG A 88 9.00 -11.11 4.59
C ARG A 88 8.36 -10.74 5.93
N ARG A 89 8.92 -9.75 6.64
CA ARG A 89 8.37 -9.30 7.93
C ARG A 89 7.00 -8.64 7.78
N LEU A 90 6.78 -7.84 6.74
CA LEU A 90 5.48 -7.25 6.43
C LEU A 90 4.38 -8.28 6.16
N ARG A 91 4.74 -9.50 5.69
CA ARG A 91 3.77 -10.58 5.45
C ARG A 91 3.28 -11.24 6.72
N VAL A 92 4.12 -11.33 7.74
CA VAL A 92 3.84 -12.11 8.97
C VAL A 92 3.52 -11.25 10.17
N SER A 93 3.72 -9.92 10.09
CA SER A 93 3.48 -9.01 11.21
C SER A 93 2.82 -7.71 10.74
N THR A 94 1.98 -7.14 11.62
CA THR A 94 1.39 -5.81 11.47
C THR A 94 2.01 -4.80 12.43
N LEU A 95 3.04 -5.20 13.17
CA LEU A 95 3.74 -4.31 14.11
C LEU A 95 4.81 -3.49 13.38
N PRO A 96 5.02 -2.22 13.77
CA PRO A 96 6.09 -1.40 13.25
C PRO A 96 7.45 -1.98 13.59
N PHE A 97 8.43 -1.77 12.74
CA PHE A 97 9.79 -2.22 12.99
C PHE A 97 10.82 -1.32 12.30
N VAL A 98 11.99 -1.28 12.90
CA VAL A 98 13.15 -0.62 12.31
C VAL A 98 13.98 -1.66 11.55
N TYR A 99 14.41 -1.29 10.36
CA TYR A 99 15.39 -2.00 9.57
C TYR A 99 16.64 -1.16 9.46
N ASP A 100 17.76 -1.71 9.93
CA ASP A 100 19.06 -1.09 9.87
C ASP A 100 19.98 -1.94 9.00
N THR A 101 20.53 -1.35 7.94
CA THR A 101 21.40 -2.07 7.01
C THR A 101 22.69 -2.55 7.68
N ALA A 102 23.22 -1.78 8.63
CA ALA A 102 24.44 -2.13 9.37
C ALA A 102 24.24 -3.32 10.32
N ALA A 103 23.03 -3.49 10.89
CA ALA A 103 22.70 -4.60 11.78
C ALA A 103 22.43 -5.91 11.04
N ASN A 104 22.22 -5.87 9.72
CA ASN A 104 21.76 -7.01 8.92
C ASN A 104 22.92 -7.59 8.08
N THR A 105 24.06 -7.79 8.72
CA THR A 105 25.31 -8.27 8.11
C THR A 105 25.38 -9.79 8.04
N ASN A 106 24.52 -10.41 7.24
CA ASN A 106 24.87 -11.74 6.73
C ASN A 106 25.88 -11.57 5.60
N ARG A 107 27.19 -11.69 5.95
CA ARG A 107 28.32 -11.42 5.04
C ARG A 107 28.41 -12.39 3.87
N ASP A 108 27.65 -13.49 3.89
CA ASP A 108 27.69 -14.51 2.87
C ASP A 108 26.62 -14.31 1.76
N ASP A 109 25.66 -13.37 1.94
CA ASP A 109 24.63 -13.07 0.93
C ASP A 109 24.98 -11.78 0.17
N SER A 110 25.45 -11.93 -1.05
CA SER A 110 25.83 -10.81 -1.94
C SER A 110 24.70 -9.80 -2.16
N LYS A 111 23.43 -10.24 -2.15
CA LYS A 111 22.27 -9.35 -2.32
C LYS A 111 22.00 -8.52 -1.06
N ILE A 112 22.26 -9.05 0.12
CA ILE A 112 22.20 -8.31 1.38
C ILE A 112 23.29 -7.23 1.39
N GLN A 113 24.51 -7.57 0.98
CA GLN A 113 25.61 -6.61 0.90
C GLN A 113 25.31 -5.49 -0.13
N LEU A 114 24.83 -5.87 -1.32
CA LEU A 114 24.49 -4.90 -2.35
C LEU A 114 23.40 -3.95 -1.86
N ARG A 115 22.36 -4.48 -1.21
CA ARG A 115 21.30 -3.65 -0.62
C ARG A 115 21.85 -2.69 0.41
N ALA A 116 22.71 -3.16 1.33
CA ALA A 116 23.33 -2.33 2.35
C ALA A 116 24.14 -1.20 1.74
N SER A 117 25.02 -1.49 0.78
CA SER A 117 25.86 -0.49 0.12
C SER A 117 25.03 0.55 -0.67
N LEU A 118 23.93 0.13 -1.31
CA LEU A 118 23.02 1.04 -1.99
C LEU A 118 22.35 2.01 -1.00
N PHE A 119 21.80 1.49 0.08
CA PHE A 119 21.13 2.33 1.08
C PHE A 119 22.10 3.27 1.78
N GLU A 120 23.31 2.84 2.10
CA GLU A 120 24.38 3.67 2.65
C GLU A 120 24.79 4.79 1.68
N ARG A 121 25.01 4.46 0.41
CA ARG A 121 25.38 5.44 -0.63
C ARG A 121 24.36 6.57 -0.74
N PHE A 122 23.07 6.27 -0.59
CA PHE A 122 22.00 7.26 -0.64
C PHE A 122 21.63 7.84 0.72
N ARG A 123 22.41 7.53 1.78
CA ARG A 123 22.19 8.02 3.16
C ARG A 123 20.80 7.62 3.70
N MET A 124 20.43 6.37 3.49
CA MET A 124 19.16 5.76 3.87
C MET A 124 19.34 4.48 4.70
N ALA A 125 20.47 4.39 5.43
CA ALA A 125 20.90 3.18 6.13
C ALA A 125 19.87 2.68 7.16
N ARG A 126 19.10 3.57 7.76
CA ARG A 126 18.08 3.21 8.73
C ARG A 126 16.67 3.55 8.22
N SER A 127 15.78 2.59 8.30
CA SER A 127 14.39 2.74 7.88
C SER A 127 13.43 2.32 8.99
N ILE A 128 12.34 3.06 9.18
CA ILE A 128 11.19 2.59 9.93
C ILE A 128 10.14 2.10 8.95
N CYS A 129 9.64 0.90 9.17
CA CYS A 129 8.59 0.28 8.39
C CYS A 129 7.31 0.24 9.23
N LEU A 130 6.26 0.84 8.72
CA LEU A 130 4.98 1.05 9.38
C LEU A 130 3.92 0.28 8.58
N PRO A 131 3.61 -0.99 8.96
CA PRO A 131 2.59 -1.77 8.28
C PRO A 131 1.22 -1.10 8.38
N THR A 132 0.49 -1.09 7.28
CA THR A 132 -0.85 -0.49 7.16
C THR A 132 -1.76 -1.37 6.31
N HIS A 133 -3.04 -1.08 6.31
CA HIS A 133 -4.03 -1.65 5.40
C HIS A 133 -5.14 -0.63 5.16
N ASP A 134 -5.83 -0.73 4.04
CA ASP A 134 -7.02 0.06 3.76
C ASP A 134 -8.32 -0.71 4.13
N ALA A 135 -9.46 -0.03 4.01
CA ALA A 135 -10.77 -0.61 4.32
C ALA A 135 -11.13 -1.81 3.42
N SER A 136 -10.52 -1.94 2.25
CA SER A 136 -10.71 -3.10 1.36
C SER A 136 -9.84 -4.30 1.74
N GLY A 137 -8.95 -4.15 2.74
CA GLY A 137 -8.04 -5.18 3.20
C GLY A 137 -6.74 -5.25 2.39
N ILE A 138 -6.48 -4.30 1.49
CA ILE A 138 -5.18 -4.21 0.80
C ILE A 138 -4.13 -3.83 1.84
N ARG A 139 -3.16 -4.72 2.03
CA ARG A 139 -2.04 -4.48 2.94
C ARG A 139 -0.91 -3.73 2.25
N GLY A 140 -0.24 -2.89 3.02
CA GLY A 140 0.91 -2.14 2.57
C GLY A 140 1.78 -1.68 3.72
N ALA A 141 2.64 -0.72 3.43
CA ALA A 141 3.46 -0.06 4.43
C ALA A 141 3.79 1.38 4.02
N VAL A 142 3.97 2.21 5.03
CA VAL A 142 4.69 3.49 4.91
C VAL A 142 6.09 3.28 5.45
N ILE A 143 7.10 3.65 4.68
CA ILE A 143 8.52 3.47 5.02
C ILE A 143 9.17 4.85 4.98
N LEU A 144 9.85 5.22 6.07
CA LEU A 144 10.71 6.40 6.09
C LEU A 144 12.14 5.94 6.28
N SER A 145 13.06 6.48 5.49
CA SER A 145 14.46 6.07 5.47
C SER A 145 15.38 7.28 5.61
N GLY A 146 16.47 7.13 6.33
CA GLY A 146 17.46 8.19 6.50
C GLY A 146 18.74 7.71 7.18
N ASP A 147 19.70 8.61 7.24
CA ASP A 147 20.94 8.45 7.99
C ASP A 147 20.78 9.22 9.31
N ARG A 148 20.05 8.60 10.24
CA ARG A 148 19.65 9.21 11.51
C ARG A 148 19.85 8.24 12.66
N GLU A 149 19.77 8.75 13.89
CA GLU A 149 19.71 7.96 15.11
C GLU A 149 18.45 7.08 15.16
N ALA A 150 18.39 6.17 16.11
CA ALA A 150 17.22 5.30 16.29
C ALA A 150 15.94 6.12 16.50
N PHE A 151 14.83 5.61 15.96
CA PHE A 151 13.51 6.18 16.23
C PHE A 151 13.13 5.94 17.68
N THR A 152 12.65 6.99 18.36
CA THR A 152 12.10 6.85 19.71
C THR A 152 10.74 6.14 19.67
N ALA A 153 10.29 5.68 20.84
CA ALA A 153 8.97 5.07 20.97
C ALA A 153 7.85 6.09 20.65
N GLU A 154 8.03 7.36 21.01
CA GLU A 154 7.09 8.44 20.72
C GLU A 154 7.03 8.72 19.20
N GLU A 155 8.18 8.90 18.55
CA GLU A 155 8.23 9.07 17.09
C GLU A 155 7.60 7.88 16.36
N THR A 156 7.85 6.66 16.82
CA THR A 156 7.25 5.45 16.24
C THR A 156 5.73 5.48 16.36
N LYS A 157 5.18 5.85 17.52
CA LYS A 157 3.74 5.98 17.75
C LYS A 157 3.11 7.02 16.82
N ASP A 158 3.69 8.20 16.76
CA ASP A 158 3.21 9.28 15.91
C ASP A 158 3.24 8.91 14.43
N LEU A 159 4.34 8.31 13.98
CA LEU A 159 4.49 7.86 12.60
C LEU A 159 3.53 6.72 12.25
N CYS A 160 3.22 5.81 13.18
CA CYS A 160 2.18 4.78 12.97
C CYS A 160 0.82 5.44 12.73
N TYR A 161 0.48 6.43 13.54
CA TYR A 161 -0.79 7.14 13.43
C TYR A 161 -0.89 7.87 12.08
N ILE A 162 0.14 8.62 11.69
CA ILE A 162 0.23 9.27 10.38
C ILE A 162 0.13 8.24 9.24
N ALA A 163 0.84 7.12 9.36
CA ALA A 163 0.89 6.10 8.31
C ALA A 163 -0.49 5.48 8.01
N ILE A 164 -1.29 5.21 9.04
CA ILE A 164 -2.65 4.69 8.90
C ILE A 164 -3.50 5.68 8.10
N HIS A 165 -3.51 6.95 8.50
CA HIS A 165 -4.32 7.99 7.85
C HIS A 165 -3.86 8.28 6.42
N VAL A 166 -2.55 8.32 6.17
CA VAL A 166 -2.00 8.53 4.82
C VAL A 166 -2.35 7.38 3.88
N PHE A 167 -2.25 6.15 4.36
CA PHE A 167 -2.54 4.97 3.52
C PHE A 167 -4.02 4.89 3.17
N ASP A 168 -4.90 5.14 4.15
CA ASP A 168 -6.34 5.18 3.96
C ASP A 168 -6.73 6.33 3.00
N ARG A 169 -6.18 7.53 3.18
CA ARG A 169 -6.45 8.68 2.30
C ARG A 169 -6.02 8.41 0.85
N LEU A 170 -4.89 7.75 0.63
CA LEU A 170 -4.46 7.34 -0.71
C LEU A 170 -5.42 6.31 -1.33
N ALA A 171 -5.97 5.41 -0.51
CA ALA A 171 -6.99 4.47 -0.98
C ALA A 171 -8.29 5.19 -1.36
N GLU A 172 -8.75 6.16 -0.57
CA GLU A 172 -9.90 6.99 -0.90
C GLU A 172 -9.70 7.77 -2.20
N ILE A 173 -8.55 8.47 -2.36
CA ILE A 173 -8.23 9.21 -3.58
C ILE A 173 -8.26 8.29 -4.79
N ARG A 174 -7.64 7.11 -4.70
CA ARG A 174 -7.64 6.10 -5.76
C ARG A 174 -9.06 5.62 -6.10
N ASN A 175 -9.92 5.44 -5.09
CA ASN A 175 -11.30 5.01 -5.28
C ASN A 175 -12.19 6.11 -5.88
N LEU A 176 -11.86 7.38 -5.63
CA LEU A 176 -12.51 8.51 -6.29
C LEU A 176 -12.11 8.61 -7.78
N ASP A 177 -10.86 8.30 -8.12
CA ASP A 177 -10.39 8.24 -9.50
C ASP A 177 -10.96 7.03 -10.26
N VAL A 178 -11.17 5.91 -9.57
CA VAL A 178 -12.00 4.81 -10.05
C VAL A 178 -13.45 5.20 -9.74
N ARG A 179 -14.05 6.08 -10.54
CA ARG A 179 -15.50 6.24 -10.56
C ARG A 179 -16.07 4.83 -10.70
N ILE A 180 -16.73 4.35 -9.65
CA ILE A 180 -17.51 3.12 -9.68
C ILE A 180 -18.60 3.41 -10.70
N VAL A 181 -18.33 2.98 -11.91
CA VAL A 181 -19.28 3.00 -13.01
C VAL A 181 -20.44 2.17 -12.51
N ASP A 182 -21.60 2.78 -12.35
CA ASP A 182 -22.87 2.19 -11.96
C ASP A 182 -22.78 1.07 -10.92
N THR A 183 -23.28 1.32 -9.73
CA THR A 183 -23.40 0.30 -8.68
C THR A 183 -24.10 -0.93 -9.24
N LEU A 184 -23.45 -2.08 -9.07
CA LEU A 184 -24.09 -3.35 -9.40
C LEU A 184 -25.39 -3.48 -8.61
N THR A 185 -26.41 -4.01 -9.25
CA THR A 185 -27.66 -4.35 -8.56
C THR A 185 -27.44 -5.58 -7.68
N ASP A 186 -28.31 -5.77 -6.67
CA ASP A 186 -28.25 -6.93 -5.78
C ASP A 186 -28.23 -8.25 -6.57
N ARG A 187 -29.02 -8.35 -7.64
CA ARG A 187 -29.09 -9.54 -8.50
C ARG A 187 -27.80 -9.79 -9.30
N GLU A 188 -27.12 -8.73 -9.73
CA GLU A 188 -25.81 -8.84 -10.38
C GLU A 188 -24.73 -9.26 -9.37
N LEU A 189 -24.79 -8.76 -8.14
CA LEU A 189 -23.92 -9.18 -7.04
C LEU A 189 -24.15 -10.62 -6.63
N ASP A 190 -25.42 -11.07 -6.50
CA ASP A 190 -25.76 -12.46 -6.20
C ASP A 190 -25.16 -13.41 -7.24
N CYS A 191 -25.37 -13.10 -8.54
CA CYS A 191 -24.81 -13.91 -9.63
C CYS A 191 -23.28 -13.95 -9.60
N LEU A 192 -22.62 -12.82 -9.32
CA LEU A 192 -21.16 -12.78 -9.20
C LEU A 192 -20.64 -13.57 -8.00
N ASN A 193 -21.30 -13.49 -6.84
CA ASN A 193 -20.93 -14.25 -5.65
C ASN A 193 -20.99 -15.76 -5.91
N TRP A 194 -22.07 -16.26 -6.51
CA TRP A 194 -22.19 -17.67 -6.83
C TRP A 194 -21.20 -18.11 -7.92
N THR A 195 -20.89 -17.22 -8.87
CA THR A 195 -19.85 -17.49 -9.87
C THR A 195 -18.46 -17.56 -9.21
N ALA A 196 -18.18 -16.69 -8.23
CA ALA A 196 -16.94 -16.73 -7.42
C ALA A 196 -16.84 -18.03 -6.60
N ALA A 197 -17.97 -18.55 -6.14
CA ALA A 197 -18.07 -19.86 -5.47
C ALA A 197 -17.95 -21.07 -6.43
N GLY A 198 -17.72 -20.84 -7.73
CA GLY A 198 -17.51 -21.88 -8.74
C GLY A 198 -18.80 -22.48 -9.31
N LYS A 199 -19.96 -21.86 -9.11
CA LYS A 199 -21.25 -22.35 -9.64
C LYS A 199 -21.41 -22.04 -11.12
N THR A 200 -22.00 -22.99 -11.86
CA THR A 200 -22.40 -22.80 -13.25
C THR A 200 -23.68 -21.94 -13.36
N SER A 201 -23.97 -21.38 -14.53
CA SER A 201 -25.18 -20.58 -14.72
C SER A 201 -26.46 -21.37 -14.46
N ALA A 202 -26.47 -22.68 -14.73
CA ALA A 202 -27.59 -23.57 -14.45
C ALA A 202 -27.82 -23.75 -12.94
N GLU A 203 -26.75 -24.03 -12.17
CA GLU A 203 -26.82 -24.15 -10.72
C GLU A 203 -27.23 -22.82 -10.05
N ILE A 204 -26.72 -21.68 -10.55
CA ILE A 204 -27.11 -20.35 -10.06
C ILE A 204 -28.60 -20.09 -10.33
N ALA A 205 -29.10 -20.51 -11.49
CA ALA A 205 -30.50 -20.38 -11.85
C ALA A 205 -31.41 -21.15 -10.88
N GLU A 206 -31.02 -22.37 -10.50
CA GLU A 206 -31.73 -23.15 -9.48
C GLU A 206 -31.67 -22.46 -8.09
N ILE A 207 -30.51 -22.01 -7.66
CA ILE A 207 -30.32 -21.36 -6.34
C ILE A 207 -31.16 -20.07 -6.23
N LEU A 208 -31.14 -19.24 -7.27
CA LEU A 208 -31.77 -17.92 -7.26
C LEU A 208 -33.24 -17.96 -7.77
N THR A 209 -33.73 -19.13 -8.15
CA THR A 209 -35.06 -19.32 -8.74
C THR A 209 -35.27 -18.46 -10.00
N LEU A 210 -34.28 -18.51 -10.89
CA LEU A 210 -34.26 -17.77 -12.16
C LEU A 210 -34.10 -18.72 -13.35
N SER A 211 -34.21 -18.19 -14.56
CA SER A 211 -33.76 -18.93 -15.74
C SER A 211 -32.26 -18.79 -15.95
N GLU A 212 -31.63 -19.81 -16.55
CA GLU A 212 -30.20 -19.73 -16.91
C GLU A 212 -29.91 -18.52 -17.83
N HIS A 213 -30.85 -18.22 -18.73
CA HIS A 213 -30.77 -17.03 -19.59
C HIS A 213 -30.73 -15.73 -18.77
N THR A 214 -31.54 -15.63 -17.72
CA THR A 214 -31.58 -14.47 -16.81
C THR A 214 -30.26 -14.33 -16.03
N VAL A 215 -29.70 -15.43 -15.53
CA VAL A 215 -28.38 -15.43 -14.85
C VAL A 215 -27.29 -14.92 -15.79
N ASN A 216 -27.26 -15.46 -17.03
CA ASN A 216 -26.28 -15.03 -18.03
C ASN A 216 -26.47 -13.54 -18.39
N HIS A 217 -27.70 -13.05 -18.41
CA HIS A 217 -27.98 -11.62 -18.61
C HIS A 217 -27.42 -10.76 -17.50
N TYR A 218 -27.60 -11.13 -16.22
CA TYR A 218 -27.04 -10.41 -15.08
C TYR A 218 -25.51 -10.43 -15.08
N LEU A 219 -24.89 -11.58 -15.35
CA LEU A 219 -23.44 -11.69 -15.45
C LEU A 219 -22.86 -10.84 -16.59
N ASN A 220 -23.53 -10.79 -17.73
CA ASN A 220 -23.12 -9.93 -18.86
C ASN A 220 -23.24 -8.43 -18.52
N ARG A 221 -24.30 -8.03 -17.80
CA ARG A 221 -24.44 -6.64 -17.32
C ARG A 221 -23.37 -6.29 -16.30
N ALA A 222 -23.11 -7.18 -15.35
CA ALA A 222 -22.06 -7.01 -14.36
C ALA A 222 -20.67 -6.88 -15.03
N THR A 223 -20.40 -7.71 -16.05
CA THR A 223 -19.15 -7.67 -16.83
C THR A 223 -18.97 -6.30 -17.51
N LYS A 224 -20.04 -5.76 -18.13
CA LYS A 224 -20.03 -4.42 -18.75
C LYS A 224 -19.85 -3.31 -17.73
N LYS A 225 -20.58 -3.35 -16.60
CA LYS A 225 -20.51 -2.35 -15.54
C LYS A 225 -19.12 -2.32 -14.87
N LEU A 226 -18.49 -3.49 -14.76
CA LEU A 226 -17.14 -3.62 -14.23
C LEU A 226 -16.05 -3.36 -15.29
N ASP A 227 -16.41 -2.99 -16.52
CA ASP A 227 -15.46 -2.76 -17.61
C ASP A 227 -14.46 -3.93 -17.74
N THR A 228 -15.01 -5.13 -17.97
CA THR A 228 -14.25 -6.37 -18.14
C THR A 228 -14.75 -7.12 -19.37
N VAL A 229 -13.93 -8.03 -19.93
CA VAL A 229 -14.25 -8.73 -21.17
C VAL A 229 -14.94 -10.08 -20.97
N ASN A 230 -14.90 -10.65 -19.74
CA ASN A 230 -15.53 -11.91 -19.41
C ASN A 230 -15.88 -12.03 -17.92
N ARG A 231 -16.74 -13.05 -17.59
CA ARG A 231 -17.20 -13.26 -16.21
C ARG A 231 -16.06 -13.55 -15.21
N THR A 232 -14.99 -14.21 -15.63
CA THR A 232 -13.84 -14.52 -14.76
C THR A 232 -13.10 -13.25 -14.36
N GLN A 233 -12.89 -12.35 -15.31
CA GLN A 233 -12.31 -11.03 -15.02
C GLN A 233 -13.26 -10.17 -14.17
N ALA A 234 -14.58 -10.25 -14.40
CA ALA A 234 -15.57 -9.54 -13.59
C ALA A 234 -15.53 -10.00 -12.13
N VAL A 235 -15.48 -11.31 -11.88
CA VAL A 235 -15.31 -11.87 -10.52
C VAL A 235 -13.98 -11.40 -9.91
N ALA A 236 -12.86 -11.53 -10.63
CA ALA A 236 -11.57 -11.10 -10.14
C ALA A 236 -11.52 -9.59 -9.80
N LYS A 237 -12.18 -8.76 -10.60
CA LYS A 237 -12.29 -7.31 -10.35
C LYS A 237 -13.20 -7.04 -9.14
N ALA A 238 -14.36 -7.70 -9.05
CA ALA A 238 -15.30 -7.53 -7.95
C ALA A 238 -14.69 -7.92 -6.59
N LEU A 239 -13.92 -9.02 -6.53
CA LEU A 239 -13.15 -9.42 -5.34
C LEU A 239 -12.08 -8.37 -4.99
N ARG A 240 -11.35 -7.87 -5.98
CA ARG A 240 -10.27 -6.89 -5.77
C ARG A 240 -10.76 -5.56 -5.24
N VAL A 241 -11.95 -5.12 -5.64
CA VAL A 241 -12.56 -3.86 -5.17
C VAL A 241 -13.52 -4.05 -4.00
N GLY A 242 -13.62 -5.26 -3.44
CA GLY A 242 -14.40 -5.56 -2.25
C GLY A 242 -15.92 -5.60 -2.44
N LEU A 243 -16.42 -5.70 -3.67
CA LEU A 243 -17.85 -5.82 -3.96
C LEU A 243 -18.42 -7.19 -3.60
N ILE A 244 -17.61 -8.24 -3.67
CA ILE A 244 -17.91 -9.61 -3.27
C ILE A 244 -16.78 -10.18 -2.44
N LYS A 245 -17.05 -11.26 -1.69
CA LYS A 245 -16.10 -11.91 -0.76
C LYS A 245 -15.87 -13.37 -1.12
#